data_71290bd4485fce95c8c921ee08a16783
#
_entry.id   71290bd4485fce95c8c921ee08a16783
#
_cell.length_a   1.000
_cell.length_b   1.000
_cell.length_c   1.000
_cell.angle_alpha   90.00
_cell.angle_beta   90.00
_cell.angle_gamma   90.00
#
_symmetry.space_group_name_H-M   'P 1'
#
loop_
_entity.id
_entity.type
_entity.pdbx_description
1 polymer ?
#
loop_
_entity_poly.entity_id
_entity_poly.type
_entity_poly.pdbx_seq_one_letter_code
_entity_poly.pdbx_strand_id
1 'polypeptide(L)'
;MALLAIQIAASEGTPPETAMNWDRIEGGWKQFKGKAREQWGRLTDDDVKVIEGRRDKLVGKIQERYGIERDEAEREIEEWIEMLEVSQP
;
A
#
# COMPACT_ATOMS: atom_id res chain seq x y z
N MET A 1 -13.10 -20.79 26.93
CA MET A 1 -12.40 -19.65 27.49
C MET A 1 -11.10 -19.43 26.81
N ALA A 2 -10.18 -20.31 27.02
CA ALA A 2 -8.89 -20.16 26.33
C ALA A 2 -9.04 -20.13 24.83
N LEU A 3 -10.10 -20.74 24.38
CA LEU A 3 -10.35 -20.79 22.96
C LEU A 3 -10.46 -19.42 22.33
N LEU A 4 -11.04 -18.49 23.06
CA LEU A 4 -11.22 -17.17 22.55
C LEU A 4 -9.89 -16.50 22.27
N ALA A 5 -8.97 -16.68 23.20
CA ALA A 5 -7.66 -16.09 23.01
C ALA A 5 -6.98 -16.66 21.77
N ILE A 6 -7.16 -17.93 21.57
CA ILE A 6 -6.57 -18.57 20.41
C ILE A 6 -7.15 -18.02 19.13
N GLN A 7 -8.43 -17.76 19.13
CA GLN A 7 -9.06 -17.23 17.95
C GLN A 7 -8.53 -15.86 17.61
N ILE A 8 -8.27 -15.08 18.62
CA ILE A 8 -7.71 -13.75 18.37
C ILE A 8 -6.37 -13.89 17.70
N ALA A 9 -5.56 -14.80 18.18
CA ALA A 9 -4.26 -15.00 17.57
C ALA A 9 -4.42 -15.41 16.12
N ALA A 10 -5.40 -16.25 15.86
CA ALA A 10 -5.61 -16.70 14.50
C ALA A 10 -5.98 -15.55 13.59
N SER A 11 -6.79 -14.64 14.08
CA SER A 11 -7.18 -13.53 13.24
C SER A 11 -6.00 -12.63 12.93
N GLU A 12 -5.00 -12.64 13.77
CA GLU A 12 -3.82 -11.86 13.47
C GLU A 12 -3.06 -12.41 12.29
N GLY A 13 -3.23 -13.67 12.01
CA GLY A 13 -2.54 -14.25 10.88
C GLY A 13 -3.07 -13.75 9.56
N THR A 14 -4.25 -13.18 9.57
CA THR A 14 -4.83 -12.71 8.33
C THR A 14 -4.15 -11.48 7.77
N PRO A 15 -3.88 -10.47 8.55
CA PRO A 15 -3.25 -9.26 8.03
C PRO A 15 -1.91 -9.47 7.35
N PRO A 16 -1.15 -10.50 7.69
CA PRO A 16 0.12 -10.70 7.00
C PRO A 16 0.03 -10.73 5.50
N GLU A 17 -1.09 -11.11 4.97
CA GLU A 17 -1.24 -11.10 3.53
C GLU A 17 -1.08 -9.71 2.96
N THR A 18 -1.70 -8.75 3.61
CA THR A 18 -1.59 -7.37 3.18
C THR A 18 -0.15 -6.89 3.32
N ALA A 19 0.48 -7.23 4.42
CA ALA A 19 1.86 -6.84 4.64
C ALA A 19 2.76 -7.46 3.58
N MET A 20 2.51 -8.70 3.23
CA MET A 20 3.30 -9.35 2.20
C MET A 20 3.14 -8.66 0.87
N ASN A 21 1.93 -8.23 0.56
CA ASN A 21 1.69 -7.52 -0.68
C ASN A 21 2.51 -6.25 -0.75
N TRP A 22 2.55 -5.51 0.35
CA TRP A 22 3.35 -4.30 0.35
C TRP A 22 4.84 -4.62 0.28
N ASP A 23 5.27 -5.67 0.97
CA ASP A 23 6.66 -6.07 0.89
C ASP A 23 7.07 -6.36 -0.56
N ARG A 24 6.16 -6.98 -1.30
CA ARG A 24 6.44 -7.25 -2.70
C ARG A 24 6.56 -5.96 -3.49
N ILE A 25 5.69 -5.01 -3.23
CA ILE A 25 5.74 -3.73 -3.90
C ILE A 25 7.02 -2.99 -3.54
N GLU A 26 7.38 -3.01 -2.28
CA GLU A 26 8.60 -2.36 -1.84
C GLU A 26 9.81 -2.99 -2.49
N GLY A 27 9.85 -4.32 -2.52
CA GLY A 27 10.98 -5.01 -3.12
C GLY A 27 11.08 -4.82 -4.61
N GLY A 28 9.94 -4.61 -5.28
CA GLY A 28 9.93 -4.37 -6.71
C GLY A 28 9.59 -2.94 -7.07
N TRP A 29 9.97 -1.98 -6.24
CA TRP A 29 9.53 -0.61 -6.45
C TRP A 29 9.88 -0.07 -7.80
N LYS A 30 11.00 -0.49 -8.36
CA LYS A 30 11.36 -0.04 -9.69
C LYS A 30 10.28 -0.36 -10.71
N GLN A 31 9.62 -1.49 -10.55
CA GLN A 31 8.53 -1.86 -11.44
C GLN A 31 7.23 -1.17 -11.09
N PHE A 32 7.01 -0.99 -9.80
CA PHE A 32 5.72 -0.47 -9.35
C PHE A 32 5.64 1.04 -9.36
N LYS A 33 6.76 1.74 -9.42
CA LYS A 33 6.68 3.20 -9.38
C LYS A 33 5.93 3.76 -10.57
N GLY A 34 6.06 3.13 -11.72
CA GLY A 34 5.31 3.56 -12.88
C GLY A 34 3.81 3.35 -12.71
N LYS A 35 3.46 2.21 -12.10
CA LYS A 35 2.05 1.95 -11.84
C LYS A 35 1.49 2.91 -10.80
N ALA A 36 2.30 3.28 -9.81
CA ALA A 36 1.87 4.25 -8.83
C ALA A 36 1.59 5.60 -9.49
N ARG A 37 2.42 5.99 -10.42
CA ARG A 37 2.20 7.25 -11.13
C ARG A 37 0.97 7.19 -12.02
N GLU A 38 0.67 6.02 -12.56
CA GLU A 38 -0.56 5.87 -13.32
C GLU A 38 -1.79 6.00 -12.43
N GLN A 39 -1.70 5.43 -11.25
CA GLN A 39 -2.81 5.49 -10.31
C GLN A 39 -2.99 6.89 -9.76
N TRP A 40 -1.90 7.54 -9.42
CA TRP A 40 -1.91 8.88 -8.86
C TRP A 40 -1.14 9.79 -9.80
N GLY A 41 -1.85 10.32 -10.78
CA GLY A 41 -1.22 11.09 -11.84
C GLY A 41 -0.54 12.36 -11.38
N ARG A 42 -0.87 12.84 -10.18
CA ARG A 42 -0.22 14.05 -9.66
C ARG A 42 1.14 13.79 -9.05
N LEU A 43 1.50 12.53 -8.86
CA LEU A 43 2.82 12.22 -8.37
C LEU A 43 3.84 12.46 -9.47
N THR A 44 4.98 13.03 -9.08
CA THR A 44 6.06 13.29 -10.02
C THR A 44 7.11 12.20 -9.91
N ASP A 45 8.07 12.21 -10.82
CA ASP A 45 9.19 11.30 -10.74
C ASP A 45 9.95 11.48 -9.44
N ASP A 46 10.11 12.73 -9.01
CA ASP A 46 10.79 12.98 -7.75
C ASP A 46 10.02 12.40 -6.59
N ASP A 47 8.69 12.50 -6.65
CA ASP A 47 7.87 11.96 -5.58
C ASP A 47 8.09 10.46 -5.43
N VAL A 48 8.05 9.72 -6.54
CA VAL A 48 8.22 8.27 -6.44
C VAL A 48 9.64 7.89 -6.07
N LYS A 49 10.60 8.72 -6.40
CA LYS A 49 11.96 8.48 -5.93
C LYS A 49 12.06 8.63 -4.42
N VAL A 50 11.47 9.68 -3.88
CA VAL A 50 11.51 9.91 -2.45
C VAL A 50 10.80 8.78 -1.72
N ILE A 51 9.70 8.28 -2.29
CA ILE A 51 8.93 7.22 -1.66
C ILE A 51 9.76 5.95 -1.52
N GLU A 52 10.49 5.58 -2.54
CA GLU A 52 11.40 4.44 -2.50
C GLU A 52 10.74 3.18 -1.98
N GLY A 53 9.46 3.02 -2.27
CA GLY A 53 8.75 1.83 -1.85
C GLY A 53 8.24 1.86 -0.43
N ARG A 54 8.39 2.95 0.28
CA ARG A 54 7.91 3.04 1.65
C ARG A 54 6.46 3.49 1.68
N ARG A 55 5.63 2.68 2.33
CA ARG A 55 4.21 2.93 2.34
C ARG A 55 3.85 4.24 3.01
N ASP A 56 4.50 4.55 4.13
CA ASP A 56 4.17 5.77 4.84
C ASP A 56 4.54 7.01 4.03
N LYS A 57 5.60 6.93 3.25
CA LYS A 57 5.96 8.05 2.40
C LYS A 57 5.00 8.20 1.24
N LEU A 58 4.50 7.08 0.72
CA LEU A 58 3.49 7.15 -0.32
C LEU A 58 2.22 7.80 0.21
N VAL A 59 1.82 7.44 1.42
CA VAL A 59 0.66 8.06 2.05
C VAL A 59 0.87 9.57 2.11
N GLY A 60 2.04 9.99 2.59
CA GLY A 60 2.30 11.42 2.73
C GLY A 60 2.28 12.16 1.41
N LYS A 61 2.82 11.56 0.37
CA LYS A 61 2.82 12.21 -0.94
C LYS A 61 1.41 12.31 -1.51
N ILE A 62 0.60 11.29 -1.33
CA ILE A 62 -0.78 11.34 -1.79
C ILE A 62 -1.53 12.46 -1.05
N GLN A 63 -1.34 12.54 0.25
CA GLN A 63 -1.98 13.60 1.02
C GLN A 63 -1.54 14.97 0.51
N GLU A 64 -0.27 15.11 0.24
CA GLU A 64 0.28 16.39 -0.19
C GLU A 64 -0.25 16.79 -1.56
N ARG A 65 -0.27 15.86 -2.48
CA ARG A 65 -0.63 16.19 -3.86
C ARG A 65 -2.12 16.32 -4.08
N TYR A 66 -2.92 15.59 -3.31
CA TYR A 66 -4.37 15.59 -3.49
C TYR A 66 -5.12 16.31 -2.39
N GLY A 67 -4.43 16.71 -1.33
CA GLY A 67 -5.08 17.44 -0.26
C GLY A 67 -6.12 16.61 0.48
N ILE A 68 -5.89 15.34 0.64
CA ILE A 68 -6.83 14.47 1.32
C ILE A 68 -6.25 14.03 2.66
N GLU A 69 -7.09 13.43 3.48
CA GLU A 69 -6.67 12.98 4.78
C GLU A 69 -5.98 11.64 4.71
N ARG A 70 -5.27 11.34 5.77
CA ARG A 70 -4.48 10.12 5.81
C ARG A 70 -5.33 8.87 5.61
N ASP A 71 -6.49 8.84 6.26
CA ASP A 71 -7.35 7.67 6.15
C ASP A 71 -7.76 7.43 4.71
N GLU A 72 -8.07 8.49 4.02
CA GLU A 72 -8.47 8.38 2.62
C GLU A 72 -7.29 7.94 1.76
N ALA A 73 -6.12 8.48 2.02
CA ALA A 73 -4.94 8.09 1.27
C ALA A 73 -4.63 6.61 1.48
N GLU A 74 -4.74 6.15 2.72
CA GLU A 74 -4.48 4.75 3.00
C GLU A 74 -5.49 3.84 2.32
N ARG A 75 -6.74 4.27 2.27
CA ARG A 75 -7.74 3.48 1.58
C ARG A 75 -7.44 3.37 0.09
N GLU A 76 -7.00 4.45 -0.51
CA GLU A 76 -6.65 4.41 -1.92
C GLU A 76 -5.49 3.46 -2.18
N ILE A 77 -4.52 3.45 -1.27
CA ILE A 77 -3.41 2.55 -1.42
C ILE A 77 -3.86 1.11 -1.33
N GLU A 78 -4.75 0.80 -0.40
CA GLU A 78 -5.25 -0.56 -0.26
C GLU A 78 -6.02 -0.99 -1.49
N GLU A 79 -6.83 -0.11 -2.05
CA GLU A 79 -7.55 -0.42 -3.26
C GLU A 79 -6.58 -0.66 -4.42
N TRP A 80 -5.53 0.13 -4.47
CA TRP A 80 -4.52 -0.04 -5.51
C TRP A 80 -3.83 -1.40 -5.40
N ILE A 81 -3.50 -1.80 -4.16
CA ILE A 81 -2.89 -3.10 -3.95
C ILE A 81 -3.80 -4.21 -4.42
N GLU A 82 -5.09 -4.10 -4.12
CA GLU A 82 -6.04 -5.11 -4.56
C GLU A 82 -6.12 -5.17 -6.07
N MET A 83 -6.10 -4.03 -6.71
CA MET A 83 -6.12 -4.00 -8.17
C MET A 83 -4.90 -4.67 -8.76
N LEU A 84 -3.75 -4.45 -8.15
CA LEU A 84 -2.55 -5.07 -8.64
C LEU A 84 -2.60 -6.58 -8.52
N GLU A 85 -3.18 -7.09 -7.43
CA GLU A 85 -3.31 -8.52 -7.26
C GLU A 85 -4.23 -9.13 -8.28
N VAL A 86 -5.34 -8.47 -8.54
CA VAL A 86 -6.30 -8.97 -9.50
C VAL A 86 -5.71 -8.97 -10.90
N SER A 87 -4.89 -7.98 -11.21
CA SER A 87 -4.33 -7.85 -12.54
C SER A 87 -3.27 -8.86 -12.83
N GLN A 88 -2.66 -9.43 -11.80
CA GLN A 88 -1.56 -10.36 -12.03
C GLN A 88 -2.08 -11.77 -12.19
N PRO A 89 -1.58 -12.49 -13.17
CA PRO A 89 -2.02 -13.88 -13.41
C PRO A 89 -1.58 -14.84 -12.33
#